data_ee2da9fea7dbdc9fc0c324a557f2f268
#
_entry.id   ee2da9fea7dbdc9fc0c324a557f2f268
#
_cell.length_a   1.000
_cell.length_b   1.000
_cell.length_c   1.000
_cell.angle_alpha   90.00
_cell.angle_beta   90.00
_cell.angle_gamma   90.00
#
_symmetry.space_group_name_H-M   'P 1'
#
loop_
_entity.id
_entity.type
_entity.pdbx_description
1 polymer ?
#
loop_
_entity_poly.entity_id
_entity_poly.type
_entity_poly.pdbx_seq_one_letter_code
_entity_poly.pdbx_strand_id
1 'polypeptide(L)'
;MALNVKVGLIGLLDMLKFANLSKKREKIIAKAPAEEITADYPVNNFARTLHPDYQTLVVDKIIDRPAACAKTFVFRRADGKPAPYFRAGQYVSLKFPIGKSFVSRPYSISSSPKEALEGTIAVTVKRNPSGFAADWLLDHLKEGDRLFGSEGLG
;
A
#
# COMPACT_ATOMS: atom_id res chain seq x y z
N MET A 1 -12.87 -33.95 -0.82
CA MET A 1 -14.34 -33.94 -0.82
C MET A 1 -14.79 -33.19 -2.06
N ALA A 2 -15.32 -33.88 -3.08
CA ALA A 2 -15.75 -33.25 -4.33
C ALA A 2 -17.17 -32.69 -4.12
N LEU A 3 -17.33 -31.39 -4.32
CA LEU A 3 -18.63 -30.73 -4.31
C LEU A 3 -19.42 -31.14 -5.55
N ASN A 4 -20.49 -31.92 -5.38
CA ASN A 4 -21.36 -32.32 -6.45
C ASN A 4 -22.49 -31.28 -6.60
N VAL A 5 -22.25 -30.28 -7.47
CA VAL A 5 -23.21 -29.21 -7.74
C VAL A 5 -24.18 -29.67 -8.84
N LYS A 6 -25.44 -29.94 -8.50
CA LYS A 6 -26.50 -30.17 -9.47
C LYS A 6 -26.99 -28.85 -10.07
N VAL A 7 -26.63 -28.59 -11.31
CA VAL A 7 -27.10 -27.40 -12.04
C VAL A 7 -28.45 -27.76 -12.70
N GLY A 8 -29.53 -27.06 -12.28
CA GLY A 8 -30.84 -27.19 -12.96
C GLY A 8 -30.86 -26.58 -14.34
N LEU A 9 -31.88 -26.91 -15.14
CA LEU A 9 -32.05 -26.44 -16.53
C LEU A 9 -31.99 -24.90 -16.67
N ILE A 10 -32.52 -24.17 -15.70
CA ILE A 10 -32.49 -22.70 -15.62
C ILE A 10 -31.05 -22.22 -15.43
N GLY A 11 -30.26 -22.89 -14.57
CA GLY A 11 -28.84 -22.55 -14.37
C GLY A 11 -27.97 -22.79 -15.59
N LEU A 12 -28.31 -23.79 -16.42
CA LEU A 12 -27.59 -24.02 -17.69
C LEU A 12 -27.87 -22.90 -18.71
N LEU A 13 -29.10 -22.42 -18.81
CA LEU A 13 -29.47 -21.28 -19.67
C LEU A 13 -28.80 -19.99 -19.21
N ASP A 14 -28.67 -19.78 -17.91
CA ASP A 14 -27.99 -18.61 -17.37
C ASP A 14 -26.47 -18.69 -17.57
N MET A 15 -25.87 -19.86 -17.46
CA MET A 15 -24.46 -20.07 -17.84
C MET A 15 -24.21 -19.76 -19.32
N LEU A 16 -25.09 -20.15 -20.23
CA LEU A 16 -24.99 -19.83 -21.66
C LEU A 16 -25.15 -18.34 -21.93
N LYS A 17 -26.07 -17.66 -21.23
CA LYS A 17 -26.21 -16.20 -21.28
C LYS A 17 -24.94 -15.52 -20.76
N PHE A 18 -24.37 -16.02 -19.65
CA PHE A 18 -23.15 -15.49 -19.07
C PHE A 18 -21.95 -15.64 -19.99
N ALA A 19 -21.78 -16.81 -20.64
CA ALA A 19 -20.73 -17.06 -21.61
C ALA A 19 -20.79 -16.13 -22.82
N ASN A 20 -22.00 -15.69 -23.20
CA ASN A 20 -22.18 -14.73 -24.30
C ASN A 20 -22.01 -13.26 -23.88
N LEU A 21 -22.05 -12.96 -22.56
CA LEU A 21 -21.88 -11.60 -22.05
C LEU A 21 -20.46 -11.06 -22.29
N SER A 22 -19.42 -11.88 -22.15
CA SER A 22 -18.04 -11.46 -22.41
C SER A 22 -17.84 -11.06 -23.87
N LYS A 23 -18.31 -11.90 -24.81
CA LYS A 23 -18.25 -11.62 -26.26
C LYS A 23 -19.05 -10.37 -26.67
N LYS A 24 -20.19 -10.14 -26.03
CA LYS A 24 -21.00 -8.95 -26.25
C LYS A 24 -20.28 -7.70 -25.71
N ARG A 25 -19.64 -7.80 -24.55
CA ARG A 25 -18.88 -6.72 -23.94
C ARG A 25 -17.62 -6.36 -24.74
N GLU A 26 -16.89 -7.37 -25.24
CA GLU A 26 -15.74 -7.16 -26.14
C GLU A 26 -16.14 -6.41 -27.41
N LYS A 27 -17.29 -6.75 -28.01
CA LYS A 27 -17.82 -6.04 -29.17
C LYS A 27 -18.23 -4.58 -28.88
N ILE A 28 -18.71 -4.31 -27.67
CA ILE A 28 -19.05 -2.95 -27.23
C ILE A 28 -17.77 -2.16 -26.99
N ILE A 29 -16.78 -2.75 -26.33
CA ILE A 29 -15.47 -2.12 -26.08
C ILE A 29 -14.74 -1.83 -27.39
N ALA A 30 -14.75 -2.78 -28.35
CA ALA A 30 -14.13 -2.59 -29.65
C ALA A 30 -14.80 -1.50 -30.53
N LYS A 31 -16.05 -1.16 -30.25
CA LYS A 31 -16.79 -0.09 -30.93
C LYS A 31 -16.77 1.23 -30.18
N ALA A 32 -16.32 1.23 -28.92
CA ALA A 32 -16.20 2.46 -28.15
C ALA A 32 -15.11 3.34 -28.78
N PRO A 33 -15.34 4.63 -28.98
CA PRO A 33 -14.27 5.52 -29.40
C PRO A 33 -13.13 5.41 -28.40
N ALA A 34 -11.91 5.25 -28.92
CA ALA A 34 -10.70 5.32 -28.09
C ALA A 34 -10.52 6.79 -27.71
N GLU A 35 -11.23 7.25 -26.69
CA GLU A 35 -10.85 8.49 -26.03
C GLU A 35 -9.55 8.21 -25.28
N GLU A 36 -8.47 8.85 -25.71
CA GLU A 36 -7.27 8.93 -24.91
C GLU A 36 -7.68 9.56 -23.58
N ILE A 37 -7.64 8.75 -22.53
CA ILE A 37 -7.73 9.25 -21.15
C ILE A 37 -6.47 10.08 -20.97
N THR A 38 -6.59 11.38 -21.18
CA THR A 38 -5.46 12.30 -20.94
C THR A 38 -5.10 12.18 -19.46
N ALA A 39 -3.85 11.81 -19.17
CA ALA A 39 -3.34 11.68 -17.80
C ALA A 39 -3.32 13.02 -17.04
N ASP A 40 -3.65 14.11 -17.69
CA ASP A 40 -3.48 15.49 -17.22
C ASP A 40 -4.77 16.18 -16.76
N TYR A 41 -5.75 15.44 -16.28
CA TYR A 41 -6.87 16.08 -15.60
C TYR A 41 -6.37 16.85 -14.36
N PRO A 42 -6.80 18.12 -14.16
CA PRO A 42 -6.39 18.91 -13.00
C PRO A 42 -6.62 18.21 -11.66
N VAL A 43 -7.69 17.43 -11.56
CA VAL A 43 -8.04 16.61 -10.39
C VAL A 43 -6.99 15.52 -10.13
N ASN A 44 -6.45 14.89 -11.19
CA ASN A 44 -5.42 13.87 -11.06
C ASN A 44 -4.07 14.48 -10.65
N ASN A 45 -3.75 15.66 -11.19
CA ASN A 45 -2.54 16.39 -10.83
C ASN A 45 -2.62 16.88 -9.38
N PHE A 46 -3.78 17.35 -8.95
CA PHE A 46 -4.04 17.71 -7.56
C PHE A 46 -3.94 16.49 -6.63
N ALA A 47 -4.53 15.36 -7.02
CA ALA A 47 -4.43 14.12 -6.28
C ALA A 47 -2.97 13.64 -6.16
N ARG A 48 -2.18 13.71 -7.23
CA ARG A 48 -0.74 13.38 -7.20
C ARG A 48 0.07 14.33 -6.32
N THR A 49 -0.35 15.58 -6.20
CA THR A 49 0.29 16.54 -5.30
C THR A 49 -0.02 16.24 -3.83
N LEU A 50 -1.27 15.88 -3.55
CA LEU A 50 -1.72 15.50 -2.20
C LEU A 50 -1.26 14.09 -1.81
N HIS A 51 -1.20 13.18 -2.78
CA HIS A 51 -0.88 11.77 -2.62
C HIS A 51 0.22 11.37 -3.62
N PRO A 52 1.47 11.81 -3.40
CA PRO A 52 2.57 11.41 -4.25
C PRO A 52 2.77 9.89 -4.18
N ASP A 53 3.24 9.32 -5.27
CA ASP A 53 3.65 7.92 -5.34
C ASP A 53 4.69 7.59 -4.25
N TYR A 54 5.13 6.34 -4.19
CA TYR A 54 6.13 5.89 -3.23
C TYR A 54 7.33 6.82 -3.14
N GLN A 55 7.62 7.24 -1.92
CA GLN A 55 8.78 8.08 -1.59
C GLN A 55 9.88 7.22 -1.01
N THR A 56 11.12 7.58 -1.27
CA THR A 56 12.24 6.96 -0.58
C THR A 56 12.35 7.53 0.83
N LEU A 57 12.18 6.65 1.80
CA LEU A 57 12.35 6.93 3.22
C LEU A 57 13.68 6.39 3.69
N VAL A 58 14.32 7.10 4.60
CA VAL A 58 15.54 6.69 5.30
C VAL A 58 15.18 6.46 6.76
N VAL A 59 15.63 5.37 7.33
CA VAL A 59 15.50 5.12 8.78
C VAL A 59 16.41 6.10 9.50
N ASP A 60 15.84 7.07 10.16
CA ASP A 60 16.56 8.09 10.89
C ASP A 60 16.94 7.61 12.29
N LYS A 61 16.01 6.92 12.96
CA LYS A 61 16.20 6.41 14.31
C LYS A 61 15.37 5.16 14.56
N ILE A 62 15.89 4.24 15.36
CA ILE A 62 15.18 3.07 15.85
C ILE A 62 15.07 3.17 17.39
N ILE A 63 13.85 3.03 17.90
CA ILE A 63 13.57 3.06 19.34
C ILE A 63 13.04 1.70 19.76
N ASP A 64 13.81 0.99 20.56
CA ASP A 64 13.39 -0.31 21.11
C ASP A 64 12.27 -0.16 22.13
N ARG A 65 11.29 -1.06 22.04
CA ARG A 65 10.14 -1.18 22.95
C ARG A 65 10.09 -2.60 23.51
N PRO A 66 11.06 -3.02 24.33
CA PRO A 66 11.21 -4.43 24.72
C PRO A 66 9.98 -4.98 25.45
N ALA A 67 9.35 -4.20 26.32
CA ALA A 67 8.14 -4.61 27.04
C ALA A 67 6.95 -4.93 26.11
N ALA A 68 6.92 -4.36 24.89
CA ALA A 68 5.88 -4.59 23.90
C ALA A 68 6.31 -5.56 22.79
N CYS A 69 7.54 -6.12 22.85
CA CYS A 69 8.16 -6.86 21.75
C CYS A 69 8.04 -6.12 20.41
N ALA A 70 8.37 -4.83 20.41
CA ALA A 70 8.18 -3.92 19.30
C ALA A 70 9.37 -2.98 19.12
N LYS A 71 9.48 -2.38 17.92
CA LYS A 71 10.37 -1.24 17.65
C LYS A 71 9.57 -0.12 17.00
N THR A 72 9.92 1.12 17.33
CA THR A 72 9.45 2.29 16.63
C THR A 72 10.54 2.73 15.67
N PHE A 73 10.21 2.75 14.39
CA PHE A 73 11.07 3.24 13.32
C PHE A 73 10.67 4.68 12.99
N VAL A 74 11.60 5.60 13.12
CA VAL A 74 11.45 6.98 12.73
C VAL A 74 12.07 7.15 11.34
N PHE A 75 11.32 7.71 10.41
CA PHE A 75 11.74 7.90 9.02
C PHE A 75 11.77 9.37 8.67
N ARG A 76 12.72 9.72 7.81
CA ARG A 76 12.75 10.98 7.06
C ARG A 76 12.78 10.71 5.56
N ARG A 77 12.42 11.69 4.77
CA ARG A 77 12.56 11.57 3.31
C ARG A 77 14.03 11.65 2.90
N ALA A 78 14.40 10.82 1.91
CA ALA A 78 15.75 10.82 1.37
C ALA A 78 16.11 12.10 0.62
N ASP A 79 15.10 12.83 0.11
CA ASP A 79 15.26 14.09 -0.61
C ASP A 79 15.33 15.32 0.30
N GLY A 80 15.29 15.12 1.63
CA GLY A 80 15.35 16.19 2.63
C GLY A 80 14.10 17.07 2.75
N LYS A 81 13.05 16.77 1.97
CA LYS A 81 11.77 17.51 2.09
C LYS A 81 11.00 17.09 3.33
N PRO A 82 10.08 17.92 3.82
CA PRO A 82 9.18 17.53 4.90
C PRO A 82 8.42 16.25 4.57
N ALA A 83 8.07 15.48 5.59
CA ALA A 83 7.17 14.35 5.43
C ALA A 83 5.81 14.85 4.89
N PRO A 84 5.09 14.04 4.09
CA PRO A 84 3.76 14.41 3.65
C PRO A 84 2.86 14.66 4.85
N TYR A 85 1.93 15.59 4.69
CA TYR A 85 0.92 15.83 5.70
C TYR A 85 0.03 14.59 5.84
N PHE A 86 -0.22 14.19 7.07
CA PHE A 86 -1.17 13.14 7.39
C PHE A 86 -2.07 13.55 8.56
N ARG A 87 -3.20 12.87 8.69
CA ARG A 87 -4.11 13.02 9.82
C ARG A 87 -3.91 11.87 10.80
N ALA A 88 -4.20 12.11 12.07
CA ALA A 88 -4.19 11.05 13.07
C ALA A 88 -5.08 9.88 12.63
N GLY A 89 -4.61 8.66 12.80
CA GLY A 89 -5.30 7.43 12.38
C GLY A 89 -4.92 6.93 10.98
N GLN A 90 -4.18 7.70 10.19
CA GLN A 90 -3.71 7.26 8.88
C GLN A 90 -2.53 6.25 8.99
N TYR A 91 -2.29 5.54 7.90
CA TYR A 91 -1.21 4.58 7.76
C TYR A 91 -0.30 4.92 6.58
N VAL A 92 0.89 4.37 6.58
CA VAL A 92 1.82 4.38 5.45
C VAL A 92 2.07 2.95 4.99
N SER A 93 2.06 2.71 3.67
CA SER A 93 2.46 1.41 3.14
C SER A 93 3.97 1.41 2.92
N LEU A 94 4.68 0.62 3.73
CA LEU A 94 6.11 0.43 3.58
C LEU A 94 6.39 -0.69 2.58
N LYS A 95 7.21 -0.41 1.56
CA LYS A 95 7.65 -1.37 0.56
C LYS A 95 9.16 -1.57 0.67
N PHE A 96 9.57 -2.80 0.89
CA PHE A 96 10.96 -3.19 1.14
C PHE A 96 11.27 -4.56 0.55
N PRO A 97 12.53 -4.87 0.22
CA PRO A 97 12.92 -6.15 -0.35
C PRO A 97 13.01 -7.23 0.73
N ILE A 98 12.43 -8.40 0.45
CA ILE A 98 12.68 -9.62 1.22
C ILE A 98 13.12 -10.71 0.24
N GLY A 99 14.38 -11.12 0.32
CA GLY A 99 14.97 -12.03 -0.65
C GLY A 99 14.98 -11.41 -2.06
N LYS A 100 14.33 -12.08 -3.02
CA LYS A 100 14.25 -11.62 -4.43
C LYS A 100 12.98 -10.81 -4.74
N SER A 101 12.11 -10.60 -3.76
CA SER A 101 10.79 -9.98 -3.96
C SER A 101 10.63 -8.71 -3.14
N PHE A 102 9.81 -7.78 -3.63
CA PHE A 102 9.36 -6.65 -2.84
C PHE A 102 8.06 -7.00 -2.12
N VAL A 103 8.02 -6.67 -0.84
CA VAL A 103 6.84 -6.82 0.00
C VAL A 103 6.34 -5.43 0.38
N SER A 104 5.03 -5.18 0.26
CA SER A 104 4.40 -3.95 0.73
C SER A 104 3.40 -4.28 1.84
N ARG A 105 3.46 -3.53 2.93
CA ARG A 105 2.54 -3.70 4.07
C ARG A 105 2.17 -2.34 4.66
N PRO A 106 0.89 -2.14 5.01
CA PRO A 106 0.44 -0.95 5.69
C PRO A 106 0.82 -0.99 7.18
N TYR A 107 1.26 0.14 7.69
CA TYR A 107 1.55 0.37 9.10
C TYR A 107 0.95 1.69 9.55
N SER A 108 0.20 1.69 10.64
CA SER A 108 -0.34 2.91 11.23
C SER A 108 0.79 3.87 11.60
N ILE A 109 0.63 5.14 11.27
CA ILE A 109 1.58 6.18 11.66
C ILE A 109 1.39 6.41 13.16
N SER A 110 2.46 6.26 13.92
CA SER A 110 2.48 6.39 15.39
C SER A 110 3.02 7.73 15.87
N SER A 111 3.60 8.54 14.99
CA SER A 111 3.97 9.93 15.29
C SER A 111 2.78 10.86 15.17
N SER A 112 2.91 12.06 15.75
CA SER A 112 1.92 13.11 15.59
C SER A 112 2.05 13.81 14.23
N PRO A 113 0.97 14.43 13.69
CA PRO A 113 1.07 15.26 12.50
C PRO A 113 2.05 16.44 12.65
N LYS A 114 2.32 16.89 13.87
CA LYS A 114 3.30 17.94 14.16
C LYS A 114 4.73 17.49 13.81
N GLU A 115 5.08 16.24 14.12
CA GLU A 115 6.40 15.69 13.81
C GLU A 115 6.62 15.59 12.29
N ALA A 116 5.56 15.43 11.50
CA ALA A 116 5.65 15.49 10.04
C ALA A 116 6.07 16.88 9.52
N LEU A 117 5.65 17.95 10.18
CA LEU A 117 6.11 19.30 9.88
C LEU A 117 7.59 19.50 10.23
N GLU A 118 8.08 18.76 11.20
CA GLU A 118 9.50 18.69 11.58
C GLU A 118 10.31 17.76 10.67
N GLY A 119 9.67 17.13 9.69
CA GLY A 119 10.31 16.31 8.64
C GLY A 119 10.34 14.82 8.91
N THR A 120 9.72 14.31 9.97
CA THR A 120 9.76 12.90 10.34
C THR A 120 8.37 12.28 10.48
N ILE A 121 8.29 10.99 10.16
CA ILE A 121 7.14 10.13 10.48
C ILE A 121 7.64 8.89 11.21
N ALA A 122 6.83 8.32 12.09
CA ALA A 122 7.19 7.09 12.79
C ALA A 122 6.11 6.03 12.64
N VAL A 123 6.53 4.78 12.60
CA VAL A 123 5.66 3.61 12.72
C VAL A 123 6.16 2.70 13.82
N THR A 124 5.26 2.08 14.56
CA THR A 124 5.61 1.10 15.58
C THR A 124 5.22 -0.29 15.11
N VAL A 125 6.23 -1.13 14.91
CA VAL A 125 6.06 -2.51 14.45
C VAL A 125 6.21 -3.43 15.65
N LYS A 126 5.18 -4.25 15.87
CA LYS A 126 5.18 -5.27 16.93
C LYS A 126 5.47 -6.64 16.32
N ARG A 127 6.24 -7.47 17.02
CA ARG A 127 6.47 -8.86 16.64
C ARG A 127 5.15 -9.64 16.71
N ASN A 128 4.90 -10.42 15.68
CA ASN A 128 3.75 -11.32 15.63
C ASN A 128 4.25 -12.73 15.32
N PRO A 129 3.84 -13.78 16.05
CA PRO A 129 4.29 -15.16 15.85
C PRO A 129 4.17 -15.70 14.41
N SER A 130 3.35 -15.07 13.57
CA SER A 130 3.17 -15.40 12.16
C SER A 130 3.55 -14.24 11.21
N GLY A 131 4.32 -13.27 11.72
CA GLY A 131 4.51 -11.98 11.07
C GLY A 131 5.72 -11.90 10.16
N PHE A 132 5.74 -12.60 9.05
CA PHE A 132 6.86 -12.61 8.09
C PHE A 132 7.47 -11.23 7.78
N ALA A 133 6.65 -10.24 7.42
CA ALA A 133 7.12 -8.90 7.08
C ALA A 133 7.53 -8.08 8.30
N ALA A 134 6.76 -8.18 9.40
CA ALA A 134 7.07 -7.49 10.65
C ALA A 134 8.38 -8.01 11.27
N ASP A 135 8.57 -9.32 11.27
CA ASP A 135 9.78 -9.94 11.80
C ASP A 135 11.01 -9.54 11.00
N TRP A 136 10.88 -9.49 9.66
CA TRP A 136 11.96 -9.02 8.81
C TRP A 136 12.36 -7.57 9.14
N LEU A 137 11.40 -6.66 9.30
CA LEU A 137 11.67 -5.26 9.68
C LEU A 137 12.37 -5.20 11.04
N LEU A 138 11.89 -5.95 12.04
CA LEU A 138 12.44 -5.94 13.38
C LEU A 138 13.87 -6.48 13.46
N ASP A 139 14.20 -7.45 12.61
CA ASP A 139 15.47 -8.18 12.67
C ASP A 139 16.54 -7.62 11.73
N HIS A 140 16.14 -6.99 10.62
CA HIS A 140 17.08 -6.61 9.56
C HIS A 140 17.20 -5.09 9.34
N LEU A 141 16.14 -4.30 9.59
CA LEU A 141 16.16 -2.88 9.30
C LEU A 141 17.06 -2.13 10.31
N LYS A 142 17.96 -1.30 9.78
CA LYS A 142 18.94 -0.52 10.54
C LYS A 142 18.81 0.96 10.26
N GLU A 143 19.33 1.78 11.16
CA GLU A 143 19.46 3.23 10.93
C GLU A 143 20.31 3.49 9.68
N GLY A 144 19.87 4.41 8.84
CA GLY A 144 20.46 4.71 7.54
C GLY A 144 19.91 3.89 6.37
N ASP A 145 19.21 2.78 6.62
CA ASP A 145 18.62 1.97 5.55
C ASP A 145 17.52 2.73 4.82
N ARG A 146 17.30 2.34 3.55
CA ARG A 146 16.31 2.95 2.67
C ARG A 146 15.22 1.96 2.32
N LEU A 147 14.00 2.46 2.31
CA LEU A 147 12.82 1.74 1.86
C LEU A 147 11.85 2.71 1.18
N PHE A 148 10.81 2.19 0.58
CA PHE A 148 9.79 3.03 -0.05
C PHE A 148 8.57 3.13 0.85
N GLY A 149 8.08 4.34 1.04
CA GLY A 149 6.83 4.61 1.73
C GLY A 149 5.82 5.25 0.78
N SER A 150 4.59 4.71 0.75
CA SER A 150 3.48 5.46 0.17
C SER A 150 3.05 6.54 1.13
N GLU A 151 2.28 7.49 0.65
CA GLU A 151 1.58 8.39 1.57
C GLU A 151 0.60 7.68 2.47
N GLY A 152 0.33 8.35 3.59
CA GLY A 152 -0.73 7.96 4.50
C GLY A 152 -2.09 7.99 3.79
N LEU A 153 -2.63 6.81 3.57
CA LEU A 153 -3.96 6.59 3.05
C LEU A 153 -4.81 6.01 4.18
N GLY A 154 -5.96 6.57 4.41
CA GLY A 154 -6.93 6.07 5.37
C GLY A 154 -8.19 6.91 5.36
#